data_241715e8ffd4d9fd49802f843d176bfb
#
_entry.id   241715e8ffd4d9fd49802f843d176bfb
#
_cell.length_a   1.000
_cell.length_b   1.000
_cell.length_c   1.000
_cell.angle_alpha   90.00
_cell.angle_beta   90.00
_cell.angle_gamma   90.00
#
_symmetry.space_group_name_H-M   'P 1'
#
loop_
_entity.id
_entity.type
_entity.pdbx_description
1 polymer ?
#
loop_
_entity_poly.entity_id
_entity_poly.type
_entity_poly.pdbx_seq_one_letter_code
_entity_poly.pdbx_strand_id
1 'polypeptide(L)'
;VSVGNNDPVGINEFGVGPDYNRFMLWFGSEQQIYVLFPDQTWQSYRDTWDESQPEFSCNPLNAPPSSPPLPRRGFGKLWCSVENLQEQLGTIEREERLCQHTVVQSFEQGRLLACFEDATIRYFSLMNDGTWELLR
;
A
#
# COMPACT_ATOMS: atom_id res chain seq x y z
N VAL A 1 -18.42 -16.04 0.59
CA VAL A 1 -17.72 -15.05 1.42
C VAL A 1 -16.62 -15.75 2.20
N SER A 2 -15.40 -15.24 2.09
CA SER A 2 -14.28 -15.71 2.88
C SER A 2 -13.79 -14.61 3.80
N VAL A 3 -13.36 -15.01 5.00
CA VAL A 3 -12.81 -14.08 5.99
C VAL A 3 -11.42 -14.56 6.38
N GLY A 4 -10.42 -13.71 6.16
CA GLY A 4 -9.05 -13.96 6.59
C GLY A 4 -8.72 -13.04 7.74
N ASN A 5 -8.07 -13.56 8.79
CA ASN A 5 -7.65 -12.80 9.96
C ASN A 5 -6.14 -12.81 10.07
N ASN A 6 -5.59 -11.65 10.38
CA ASN A 6 -4.15 -11.49 10.64
C ASN A 6 -3.25 -11.84 9.46
N ASP A 7 -3.77 -11.80 8.23
CA ASP A 7 -2.90 -11.86 7.07
C ASP A 7 -2.00 -10.62 7.10
N PRO A 8 -0.68 -10.76 6.87
CA PRO A 8 0.19 -9.60 6.93
C PRO A 8 -0.14 -8.61 5.83
N VAL A 9 -0.47 -7.40 6.23
CA VAL A 9 -0.77 -6.30 5.31
C VAL A 9 0.12 -5.12 5.67
N GLY A 10 0.93 -4.68 4.71
CA GLY A 10 1.71 -3.46 4.84
C GLY A 10 0.96 -2.30 4.23
N ILE A 11 1.15 -1.12 4.80
CA ILE A 11 0.45 0.08 4.34
C ILE A 11 1.41 1.26 4.25
N ASN A 12 1.25 2.07 3.20
CA ASN A 12 1.93 3.34 3.07
C ASN A 12 0.97 4.35 2.46
N GLU A 13 0.82 5.51 3.11
CA GLU A 13 0.04 6.62 2.60
C GLU A 13 0.92 7.55 1.78
N PHE A 14 0.37 8.12 0.73
CA PHE A 14 1.07 9.09 -0.11
C PHE A 14 0.37 10.44 -0.05
N GLY A 15 1.16 11.50 -0.06
CA GLY A 15 0.67 12.86 0.02
C GLY A 15 0.76 13.41 1.44
N VAL A 16 -0.05 14.41 1.73
CA VAL A 16 -0.02 15.13 3.00
C VAL A 16 -1.27 14.80 3.81
N GLY A 17 -1.07 14.34 5.05
CA GLY A 17 -2.18 14.02 5.92
C GLY A 17 -2.84 15.25 6.52
N PRO A 18 -3.96 15.04 7.28
CA PRO A 18 -4.50 13.73 7.64
C PRO A 18 -5.42 13.10 6.59
N ASP A 19 -5.81 13.82 5.54
CA ASP A 19 -6.81 13.35 4.59
C ASP A 19 -6.16 12.66 3.39
N TYR A 20 -5.40 11.63 3.66
CA TYR A 20 -4.75 10.87 2.60
C TYR A 20 -5.78 10.25 1.67
N ASN A 21 -5.50 10.30 0.36
CA ASN A 21 -6.35 9.71 -0.67
C ASN A 21 -5.56 8.85 -1.67
N ARG A 22 -4.34 8.47 -1.31
CA ARG A 22 -3.46 7.66 -2.15
C ARG A 22 -2.71 6.69 -1.24
N PHE A 23 -2.70 5.41 -1.61
CA PHE A 23 -2.12 4.38 -0.75
C PHE A 23 -1.44 3.30 -1.58
N MET A 24 -0.50 2.61 -0.97
CA MET A 24 -0.07 1.29 -1.40
C MET A 24 -0.35 0.30 -0.27
N LEU A 25 -0.95 -0.83 -0.61
CA LEU A 25 -1.26 -1.91 0.33
C LEU A 25 -0.55 -3.17 -0.13
N TRP A 26 0.26 -3.77 0.75
CA TRP A 26 0.93 -5.03 0.50
C TRP A 26 0.18 -6.14 1.20
N PHE A 27 -0.25 -7.15 0.44
CA PHE A 27 -0.90 -8.34 0.97
C PHE A 27 0.11 -9.48 0.92
N GLY A 28 0.71 -9.80 2.07
CA GLY A 28 1.81 -10.75 2.14
C GLY A 28 1.46 -12.16 1.72
N SER A 29 0.26 -12.63 2.07
CA SER A 29 -0.16 -13.98 1.71
C SER A 29 -0.37 -14.15 0.20
N GLU A 30 -0.66 -13.07 -0.51
CA GLU A 30 -0.87 -13.07 -1.96
C GLU A 30 0.36 -12.64 -2.74
N GLN A 31 1.32 -12.01 -2.06
CA GLN A 31 2.47 -11.35 -2.68
C GLN A 31 2.03 -10.37 -3.76
N GLN A 32 1.03 -9.56 -3.43
CA GLN A 32 0.48 -8.54 -4.31
C GLN A 32 0.52 -7.20 -3.62
N ILE A 33 0.74 -6.16 -4.42
CA ILE A 33 0.67 -4.79 -3.97
C ILE A 33 -0.48 -4.12 -4.71
N TYR A 34 -1.38 -3.51 -3.95
CA TYR A 34 -2.51 -2.77 -4.50
C TYR A 34 -2.20 -1.29 -4.39
N VAL A 35 -2.25 -0.60 -5.54
CA VAL A 35 -2.01 0.83 -5.61
C VAL A 35 -3.36 1.52 -5.73
N LEU A 36 -3.63 2.42 -4.78
CA LEU A 36 -4.90 3.13 -4.69
C LEU A 36 -4.68 4.59 -5.11
N PHE A 37 -5.29 4.98 -6.23
CA PHE A 37 -5.07 6.28 -6.85
C PHE A 37 -6.07 7.33 -6.36
N PRO A 38 -5.75 8.62 -6.48
CA PRO A 38 -6.63 9.68 -5.99
C PRO A 38 -7.95 9.81 -6.75
N ASP A 39 -8.05 9.22 -7.95
CA ASP A 39 -9.30 9.20 -8.70
C ASP A 39 -10.22 8.05 -8.27
N GLN A 40 -9.88 7.37 -7.17
CA GLN A 40 -10.62 6.25 -6.60
C GLN A 40 -10.60 4.99 -7.46
N THR A 41 -9.56 4.84 -8.30
CA THR A 41 -9.28 3.58 -9.00
C THR A 41 -8.12 2.87 -8.33
N TRP A 42 -7.98 1.56 -8.57
CA TRP A 42 -6.87 0.79 -8.05
C TRP A 42 -6.30 -0.13 -9.12
N GLN A 43 -5.01 -0.46 -8.95
CA GLN A 43 -4.30 -1.43 -9.77
C GLN A 43 -3.56 -2.37 -8.85
N SER A 44 -3.39 -3.61 -9.28
CA SER A 44 -2.58 -4.57 -8.52
C SER A 44 -1.33 -4.92 -9.30
N TYR A 45 -0.24 -5.12 -8.55
CA TYR A 45 1.06 -5.51 -9.09
C TYR A 45 1.59 -6.65 -8.25
N ARG A 46 2.29 -7.59 -8.88
CA ARG A 46 2.97 -8.63 -8.13
C ARG A 46 4.14 -8.02 -7.37
N ASP A 47 4.31 -8.41 -6.12
CA ASP A 47 5.48 -8.01 -5.34
C ASP A 47 6.65 -8.90 -5.77
N THR A 48 7.59 -8.32 -6.52
CA THR A 48 8.77 -9.03 -7.02
C THR A 48 10.04 -8.66 -6.25
N TRP A 49 9.92 -7.85 -5.20
CA TRP A 49 11.06 -7.47 -4.39
C TRP A 49 11.45 -8.62 -3.46
N ASP A 50 12.77 -8.81 -3.29
CA ASP A 50 13.31 -9.72 -2.28
C ASP A 50 14.58 -9.11 -1.66
N GLU A 51 15.10 -9.77 -0.65
CA GLU A 51 16.22 -9.24 0.13
C GLU A 51 17.54 -9.12 -0.64
N SER A 52 17.63 -9.73 -1.83
CA SER A 52 18.80 -9.57 -2.69
C SER A 52 18.81 -8.23 -3.44
N GLN A 53 17.73 -7.49 -3.40
CA GLN A 53 17.56 -6.22 -4.09
C GLN A 53 17.73 -5.05 -3.13
N PRO A 54 18.07 -3.85 -3.63
CA PRO A 54 18.20 -2.70 -2.75
C PRO A 54 16.90 -2.41 -1.99
N GLU A 55 17.03 -2.06 -0.73
CA GLU A 55 15.86 -1.68 0.07
C GLU A 55 15.17 -0.45 -0.49
N PHE A 56 15.95 0.49 -1.01
CA PHE A 56 15.44 1.71 -1.66
C PHE A 56 15.80 1.65 -3.14
N SER A 57 14.86 1.24 -3.98
CA SER A 57 15.13 1.11 -5.41
C SER A 57 15.45 2.46 -6.08
N CYS A 58 14.89 3.55 -5.57
CA CYS A 58 15.21 4.90 -6.05
C CYS A 58 16.52 5.44 -5.50
N ASN A 59 17.14 4.72 -4.56
CA ASN A 59 18.42 5.10 -3.99
C ASN A 59 19.24 3.84 -3.75
N PRO A 60 19.70 3.19 -4.84
CA PRO A 60 20.34 1.88 -4.73
C PRO A 60 21.69 1.91 -3.99
N LEU A 61 22.29 3.06 -3.79
CA LEU A 61 23.54 3.19 -3.04
C LEU A 61 23.30 3.20 -1.52
N ASN A 62 22.05 3.06 -1.10
CA ASN A 62 21.66 3.00 0.29
C ASN A 62 22.09 4.20 1.13
N ALA A 63 22.14 5.36 0.53
CA ALA A 63 22.29 6.58 1.30
C ALA A 63 21.10 6.69 2.25
N PRO A 64 21.32 7.14 3.50
CA PRO A 64 20.20 7.25 4.42
C PRO A 64 19.06 8.06 3.81
N PRO A 65 17.82 7.63 3.96
CA PRO A 65 16.70 8.41 3.45
C PRO A 65 16.67 9.76 4.13
N SER A 66 16.56 10.79 3.31
CA SER A 66 16.41 12.13 3.83
C SER A 66 14.94 12.38 4.22
N SER A 67 14.65 13.58 4.66
CA SER A 67 13.28 14.00 4.86
C SER A 67 12.81 14.71 3.57
N PRO A 68 11.68 14.31 2.95
CA PRO A 68 10.77 13.24 3.37
C PRO A 68 11.35 11.83 3.13
N PRO A 69 10.82 10.81 3.79
CA PRO A 69 11.26 9.44 3.56
C PRO A 69 10.91 8.95 2.16
N LEU A 70 11.58 7.89 1.71
CA LEU A 70 11.30 7.27 0.43
C LEU A 70 10.58 5.93 0.66
N PRO A 71 9.68 5.54 -0.26
CA PRO A 71 9.14 4.19 -0.24
C PRO A 71 10.27 3.16 -0.36
N ARG A 72 10.10 2.02 0.29
CA ARG A 72 11.13 0.99 0.34
C ARG A 72 10.59 -0.37 -0.05
N ARG A 73 11.49 -1.31 -0.31
CA ARG A 73 11.17 -2.69 -0.68
C ARG A 73 10.25 -2.74 -1.88
N GLY A 74 9.17 -3.55 -1.83
CA GLY A 74 8.25 -3.68 -2.94
C GLY A 74 7.54 -2.38 -3.30
N PHE A 75 7.15 -1.58 -2.32
CA PHE A 75 6.55 -0.27 -2.57
C PHE A 75 7.51 0.65 -3.32
N GLY A 76 8.77 0.70 -2.87
CA GLY A 76 9.79 1.52 -3.53
C GLY A 76 10.11 1.02 -4.92
N LYS A 77 10.14 -0.29 -5.12
CA LYS A 77 10.41 -0.85 -6.44
C LYS A 77 9.35 -0.45 -7.45
N LEU A 78 8.08 -0.51 -7.07
CA LEU A 78 6.99 -0.08 -7.94
C LEU A 78 7.03 1.43 -8.17
N TRP A 79 7.21 2.21 -7.11
CA TRP A 79 7.23 3.67 -7.17
C TRP A 79 8.33 4.16 -8.11
N CYS A 80 9.48 3.47 -8.16
CA CYS A 80 10.61 3.85 -9.00
C CYS A 80 10.54 3.30 -10.41
N SER A 81 9.90 2.15 -10.63
CA SER A 81 9.98 1.45 -11.91
C SER A 81 8.72 1.54 -12.77
N VAL A 82 7.57 1.75 -12.16
CA VAL A 82 6.32 1.87 -12.92
C VAL A 82 6.20 3.29 -13.45
N GLU A 83 6.02 3.41 -14.76
CA GLU A 83 5.96 4.70 -15.42
C GLU A 83 4.82 5.55 -14.85
N ASN A 84 5.14 6.81 -14.56
CA ASN A 84 4.21 7.83 -14.03
C ASN A 84 3.70 7.57 -12.61
N LEU A 85 4.14 6.51 -11.95
CA LEU A 85 3.60 6.18 -10.63
C LEU A 85 4.00 7.23 -9.58
N GLN A 86 5.24 7.73 -9.65
CA GLN A 86 5.69 8.80 -8.75
C GLN A 86 4.84 10.06 -8.89
N GLU A 87 4.49 10.40 -10.12
CA GLU A 87 3.67 11.58 -10.38
C GLU A 87 2.25 11.41 -9.88
N GLN A 88 1.71 10.20 -10.02
CA GLN A 88 0.34 9.92 -9.62
C GLN A 88 0.17 9.84 -8.11
N LEU A 89 1.16 9.29 -7.42
CA LEU A 89 1.08 9.08 -5.97
C LEU A 89 1.73 10.22 -5.18
N GLY A 90 2.83 10.79 -5.69
CA GLY A 90 3.60 11.77 -4.95
C GLY A 90 4.54 11.11 -3.95
N THR A 91 4.86 11.83 -2.88
CA THR A 91 5.82 11.40 -1.86
C THR A 91 5.10 10.99 -0.59
N ILE A 92 5.85 10.37 0.33
CA ILE A 92 5.31 9.93 1.62
C ILE A 92 5.84 10.81 2.74
N GLU A 93 5.07 10.91 3.82
CA GLU A 93 5.49 11.58 5.06
C GLU A 93 5.96 10.59 6.10
N ARG A 94 5.46 9.36 6.05
CA ARG A 94 5.82 8.29 7.00
C ARG A 94 6.21 7.05 6.23
N GLU A 95 7.10 6.27 6.84
CA GLU A 95 7.52 5.00 6.27
C GLU A 95 6.39 3.98 6.29
N GLU A 96 6.54 2.94 5.44
CA GLU A 96 5.59 1.84 5.44
C GLU A 96 5.59 1.11 6.79
N ARG A 97 4.47 0.51 7.12
CA ARG A 97 4.32 -0.27 8.33
C ARG A 97 3.29 -1.36 8.14
N LEU A 98 3.35 -2.37 9.01
CA LEU A 98 2.36 -3.44 9.01
C LEU A 98 1.17 -3.04 9.86
N CYS A 99 -0.03 -3.43 9.42
CA CYS A 99 -1.19 -3.37 10.28
C CYS A 99 -0.96 -4.31 11.47
N GLN A 100 -1.30 -3.87 12.67
CA GLN A 100 -1.14 -4.70 13.87
C GLN A 100 -2.06 -5.90 13.84
N HIS A 101 -3.23 -5.73 13.27
CA HIS A 101 -4.21 -6.76 13.11
C HIS A 101 -5.00 -6.46 11.83
N THR A 102 -5.40 -7.50 11.10
CA THR A 102 -6.16 -7.34 9.86
C THR A 102 -7.33 -8.28 9.82
N VAL A 103 -8.41 -7.83 9.18
CA VAL A 103 -9.52 -8.68 8.79
C VAL A 103 -9.81 -8.39 7.32
N VAL A 104 -9.79 -9.44 6.51
CA VAL A 104 -10.13 -9.33 5.09
C VAL A 104 -11.38 -10.15 4.83
N GLN A 105 -12.39 -9.51 4.28
CA GLN A 105 -13.64 -10.18 3.93
C GLN A 105 -13.87 -10.03 2.44
N SER A 106 -13.98 -11.15 1.74
CA SER A 106 -14.27 -11.18 0.31
C SER A 106 -15.77 -11.38 0.10
N PHE A 107 -16.31 -10.71 -0.89
CA PHE A 107 -17.70 -10.85 -1.29
C PHE A 107 -17.79 -10.74 -2.82
N GLU A 108 -18.98 -10.91 -3.36
CA GLU A 108 -19.15 -11.08 -4.80
C GLU A 108 -18.61 -9.86 -5.59
N GLN A 109 -18.79 -8.64 -5.09
CA GLN A 109 -18.38 -7.43 -5.78
C GLN A 109 -16.97 -6.95 -5.45
N GLY A 110 -16.28 -7.56 -4.50
CA GLY A 110 -14.95 -7.12 -4.13
C GLY A 110 -14.49 -7.62 -2.77
N ARG A 111 -13.63 -6.83 -2.13
CA ARG A 111 -13.08 -7.16 -0.81
C ARG A 111 -13.11 -5.94 0.11
N LEU A 112 -13.26 -6.22 1.40
CA LEU A 112 -13.15 -5.22 2.45
C LEU A 112 -11.97 -5.58 3.33
N LEU A 113 -11.08 -4.62 3.54
CA LEU A 113 -9.92 -4.77 4.44
C LEU A 113 -10.10 -3.86 5.64
N ALA A 114 -10.01 -4.42 6.83
CA ALA A 114 -9.89 -3.65 8.06
C ALA A 114 -8.44 -3.71 8.53
N CYS A 115 -7.79 -2.57 8.64
CA CYS A 115 -6.42 -2.44 9.11
C CYS A 115 -6.44 -1.77 10.47
N PHE A 116 -5.96 -2.48 11.50
CA PHE A 116 -5.92 -1.99 12.86
C PHE A 116 -4.51 -1.43 13.12
N GLU A 117 -4.45 -0.16 13.52
CA GLU A 117 -3.22 0.52 13.90
C GLU A 117 -3.44 1.28 15.21
N ASP A 118 -2.76 0.86 16.28
CA ASP A 118 -2.90 1.50 17.59
C ASP A 118 -4.38 1.66 17.98
N ALA A 119 -4.85 2.89 18.10
CA ALA A 119 -6.23 3.17 18.47
C ALA A 119 -7.12 3.44 17.25
N THR A 120 -6.59 3.23 16.04
CA THR A 120 -7.28 3.60 14.81
C THR A 120 -7.56 2.38 13.96
N ILE A 121 -8.74 2.30 13.39
CA ILE A 121 -9.10 1.26 12.42
C ILE A 121 -9.43 1.97 11.11
N ARG A 122 -8.82 1.50 10.01
CA ARG A 122 -9.14 1.98 8.69
C ARG A 122 -9.74 0.87 7.86
N TYR A 123 -10.80 1.17 7.15
CA TYR A 123 -11.49 0.22 6.29
C TYR A 123 -11.29 0.63 4.84
N PHE A 124 -10.77 -0.29 4.05
CA PHE A 124 -10.58 -0.09 2.62
C PHE A 124 -11.48 -1.04 1.86
N SER A 125 -12.22 -0.55 0.88
CA SER A 125 -12.94 -1.41 -0.05
C SER A 125 -12.21 -1.43 -1.39
N LEU A 126 -12.03 -2.63 -1.94
CA LEU A 126 -11.43 -2.84 -3.25
C LEU A 126 -12.47 -3.57 -4.10
N MET A 127 -13.10 -2.86 -5.01
CA MET A 127 -14.21 -3.40 -5.78
C MET A 127 -13.73 -3.99 -7.10
N ASN A 128 -14.46 -5.00 -7.58
CA ASN A 128 -14.10 -5.69 -8.82
C ASN A 128 -14.19 -4.80 -10.06
N ASP A 129 -14.91 -3.68 -9.96
CA ASP A 129 -14.97 -2.71 -11.06
C ASP A 129 -13.76 -1.79 -11.13
N GLY A 130 -12.76 -2.00 -10.25
CA GLY A 130 -11.54 -1.21 -10.26
C GLY A 130 -11.58 0.03 -9.38
N THR A 131 -12.58 0.16 -8.52
CA THR A 131 -12.69 1.30 -7.62
C THR A 131 -12.33 0.93 -6.18
N TRP A 132 -11.95 1.93 -5.39
CA TRP A 132 -11.65 1.74 -3.97
C TRP A 132 -12.19 2.90 -3.17
N GLU A 133 -12.36 2.66 -1.89
CA GLU A 133 -12.81 3.68 -0.96
C GLU A 133 -12.18 3.47 0.40
N LEU A 134 -11.88 4.57 1.08
CA LEU A 134 -11.47 4.55 2.49
C LEU A 134 -12.68 4.95 3.32
N LEU A 135 -13.15 4.02 4.13
CA LEU A 135 -14.29 4.23 5.01
C LEU A 135 -13.77 4.63 6.39
N ARG A 136 -14.34 5.67 6.96
CA ARG A 136 -13.89 6.19 8.25
C ARG A 136 -15.00 6.15 9.28
#